data_8f499c4c478b7ee05695e2ed47aa4e26
#
_entry.id   8f499c4c478b7ee05695e2ed47aa4e26
#
_cell.length_a   1.000
_cell.length_b   1.000
_cell.length_c   1.000
_cell.angle_alpha   90.00
_cell.angle_beta   90.00
_cell.angle_gamma   90.00
#
_symmetry.space_group_name_H-M   'P 1'
#
loop_
_entity.id
_entity.type
_entity.pdbx_description
1 polymer ?
#
loop_
_entity_poly.entity_id
_entity_poly.type
_entity_poly.pdbx_seq_one_letter_code
_entity_poly.pdbx_strand_id
1 'polypeptide(L)'
;MHIKVLEIDVSKTYPLRHALLRKGKALESCFFPNDTSEKTIHLGAFESEQLIGILSAYPKDCPDHNHLEGVQFRAIAVAPSHQRKGVASNLIQHAIKIVEEKLHPDFIWLNARIEANSLYQTNGFKSIGAPFEIESIGTHQRFLKPLNNDT
;
A
#
# COMPACT_ATOMS: atom_id res chain seq x y z
N MET A 1 22.50 -0.20 4.08
CA MET A 1 21.33 0.67 4.33
C MET A 1 20.43 0.03 5.35
N HIS A 2 20.14 0.73 6.41
CA HIS A 2 19.28 0.22 7.48
C HIS A 2 17.93 0.93 7.43
N ILE A 3 16.86 0.17 7.17
CA ILE A 3 15.52 0.71 7.05
C ILE A 3 14.66 0.25 8.22
N LYS A 4 14.01 1.20 8.87
CA LYS A 4 13.08 0.94 9.96
C LYS A 4 11.67 1.31 9.52
N VAL A 5 10.72 0.38 9.69
CA VAL A 5 9.31 0.61 9.35
C VAL A 5 8.52 0.80 10.63
N LEU A 6 7.77 1.89 10.69
CA LEU A 6 6.97 2.27 11.87
C LEU A 6 5.57 2.69 11.45
N GLU A 7 4.60 2.52 12.34
CA GLU A 7 3.30 3.18 12.18
C GLU A 7 3.49 4.68 12.40
N ILE A 8 2.85 5.46 11.55
CA ILE A 8 2.93 6.91 11.58
C ILE A 8 1.54 7.53 11.48
N ASP A 9 1.42 8.77 11.92
CA ASP A 9 0.19 9.53 11.72
C ASP A 9 0.01 9.83 10.22
N VAL A 10 -1.24 9.87 9.75
CA VAL A 10 -1.52 10.11 8.33
C VAL A 10 -0.91 11.41 7.83
N SER A 11 -0.86 12.44 8.69
CA SER A 11 -0.29 13.73 8.31
C SER A 11 1.16 13.62 7.83
N LYS A 12 1.89 12.63 8.32
CA LYS A 12 3.28 12.42 7.91
C LYS A 12 3.40 11.79 6.52
N THR A 13 2.32 11.21 6.00
CA THR A 13 2.34 10.63 4.65
C THR A 13 2.16 11.69 3.56
N TYR A 14 1.54 12.83 3.87
CA TYR A 14 1.13 13.79 2.86
C TYR A 14 2.27 14.37 2.02
N PRO A 15 3.43 14.73 2.58
CA PRO A 15 4.52 15.24 1.75
C PRO A 15 4.95 14.26 0.65
N LEU A 16 5.12 12.98 0.98
CA LEU A 16 5.49 11.98 -0.03
C LEU A 16 4.34 11.63 -0.95
N ARG A 17 3.10 11.56 -0.44
CA ARG A 17 1.93 11.39 -1.32
C ARG A 17 1.88 12.50 -2.35
N HIS A 18 2.06 13.74 -1.93
CA HIS A 18 2.00 14.88 -2.82
C HIS A 18 3.14 14.84 -3.86
N ALA A 19 4.36 14.66 -3.38
CA ALA A 19 5.54 14.70 -4.25
C ALA A 19 5.57 13.55 -5.27
N LEU A 20 5.10 12.36 -4.88
CA LEU A 20 5.28 11.15 -5.68
C LEU A 20 4.02 10.67 -6.38
N LEU A 21 2.84 10.90 -5.80
CA LEU A 21 1.58 10.37 -6.32
C LEU A 21 0.63 11.44 -6.83
N ARG A 22 0.76 12.67 -6.34
CA ARG A 22 -0.15 13.77 -6.67
C ARG A 22 0.62 15.03 -7.05
N LYS A 23 1.79 14.85 -7.67
CA LYS A 23 2.64 15.97 -8.09
C LYS A 23 1.88 16.91 -9.00
N GLY A 24 1.94 18.21 -8.71
CA GLY A 24 1.26 19.23 -9.49
C GLY A 24 -0.23 19.37 -9.20
N LYS A 25 -0.79 18.53 -8.32
CA LYS A 25 -2.20 18.61 -7.93
C LYS A 25 -2.35 19.33 -6.60
N ALA A 26 -3.58 19.72 -6.27
CA ALA A 26 -3.84 20.39 -5.00
C ALA A 26 -3.49 19.44 -3.83
N LEU A 27 -3.05 20.02 -2.71
CA LEU A 27 -2.71 19.24 -1.52
C LEU A 27 -3.88 18.39 -1.04
N GLU A 28 -5.10 18.91 -1.17
CA GLU A 28 -6.32 18.19 -0.76
C GLU A 28 -6.50 16.88 -1.51
N SER A 29 -5.92 16.73 -2.69
CA SER A 29 -5.97 15.46 -3.44
C SER A 29 -5.20 14.34 -2.75
N CYS A 30 -4.38 14.68 -1.76
CA CYS A 30 -3.64 13.68 -0.97
C CYS A 30 -4.45 13.15 0.21
N PHE A 31 -5.64 13.71 0.48
CA PHE A 31 -6.50 13.27 1.56
C PHE A 31 -7.46 12.22 1.01
N PHE A 32 -7.30 10.99 1.45
CA PHE A 32 -8.12 9.88 0.95
C PHE A 32 -9.26 9.57 1.92
N PRO A 33 -10.39 9.06 1.41
CA PRO A 33 -11.46 8.59 2.30
C PRO A 33 -10.92 7.56 3.28
N ASN A 34 -11.40 7.64 4.52
CA ASN A 34 -11.04 6.73 5.60
C ASN A 34 -9.60 6.84 6.11
N ASP A 35 -8.86 7.89 5.70
CA ASP A 35 -7.51 8.11 6.20
C ASP A 35 -7.44 8.22 7.73
N THR A 36 -8.47 8.77 8.33
CA THR A 36 -8.52 8.99 9.79
C THR A 36 -9.40 7.98 10.52
N SER A 37 -9.85 6.94 9.83
CA SER A 37 -10.64 5.88 10.46
C SER A 37 -9.78 5.12 11.47
N GLU A 38 -10.40 4.67 12.55
CA GLU A 38 -9.70 4.06 13.68
C GLU A 38 -8.86 2.84 13.27
N LYS A 39 -9.35 2.03 12.32
CA LYS A 39 -8.67 0.81 11.92
C LYS A 39 -7.74 0.98 10.74
N THR A 40 -7.64 2.17 10.17
CA THR A 40 -6.71 2.44 9.09
C THR A 40 -5.29 2.53 9.63
N ILE A 41 -4.35 1.89 8.94
CA ILE A 41 -2.96 1.82 9.36
C ILE A 41 -2.10 2.54 8.34
N HIS A 42 -1.27 3.48 8.80
CA HIS A 42 -0.29 4.17 7.96
C HIS A 42 1.11 3.80 8.40
N LEU A 43 1.96 3.43 7.45
CA LEU A 43 3.34 3.04 7.72
C LEU A 43 4.30 3.95 7.03
N GLY A 44 5.43 4.18 7.68
CA GLY A 44 6.56 4.89 7.11
C GLY A 44 7.82 4.07 7.20
N ALA A 45 8.62 4.12 6.14
CA ALA A 45 9.96 3.54 6.14
C ALA A 45 10.96 4.68 6.34
N PHE A 46 11.86 4.48 7.28
CA PHE A 46 12.85 5.51 7.66
C PHE A 46 14.26 4.99 7.47
N GLU A 47 15.09 5.83 6.90
CA GLU A 47 16.53 5.67 6.98
C GLU A 47 17.02 6.75 7.94
N SER A 48 17.57 6.35 9.09
CA SER A 48 17.81 7.26 10.21
C SER A 48 16.52 7.99 10.56
N GLU A 49 16.47 9.29 10.54
CA GLU A 49 15.26 10.06 10.86
C GLU A 49 14.49 10.52 9.62
N GLN A 50 14.96 10.13 8.44
CA GLN A 50 14.35 10.56 7.18
C GLN A 50 13.27 9.58 6.73
N LEU A 51 12.07 10.07 6.51
CA LEU A 51 10.98 9.29 5.94
C LEU A 51 11.22 9.15 4.43
N ILE A 52 11.40 7.91 3.97
CA ILE A 52 11.75 7.62 2.57
C ILE A 52 10.72 6.77 1.85
N GLY A 53 9.72 6.25 2.54
CA GLY A 53 8.69 5.45 1.93
C GLY A 53 7.43 5.42 2.77
N ILE A 54 6.29 5.19 2.13
CA ILE A 54 4.98 5.15 2.78
C ILE A 54 4.11 4.04 2.22
N LEU A 55 3.16 3.59 3.03
CA LEU A 55 2.14 2.63 2.65
C LEU A 55 0.96 2.82 3.58
N SER A 56 -0.26 2.79 3.04
CA SER A 56 -1.47 2.87 3.84
C SER A 56 -2.34 1.64 3.63
N ALA A 57 -2.94 1.14 4.71
CA ALA A 57 -3.78 -0.06 4.71
C ALA A 57 -5.15 0.28 5.26
N TYR A 58 -6.19 0.00 4.47
CA TYR A 58 -7.58 0.34 4.79
C TYR A 58 -8.43 -0.91 4.87
N PRO A 59 -9.15 -1.14 5.96
CA PRO A 59 -10.19 -2.17 5.95
C PRO A 59 -11.19 -1.85 4.84
N LYS A 60 -11.23 -2.69 3.82
CA LYS A 60 -12.11 -2.51 2.67
C LYS A 60 -12.21 -3.81 1.89
N ASP A 61 -13.42 -4.24 1.60
CA ASP A 61 -13.65 -5.45 0.83
C ASP A 61 -13.31 -5.23 -0.64
N CYS A 62 -12.72 -6.23 -1.24
CA CYS A 62 -12.48 -6.23 -2.67
C CYS A 62 -13.82 -6.41 -3.39
N PRO A 63 -14.09 -5.63 -4.45
CA PRO A 63 -15.37 -5.73 -5.17
C PRO A 63 -15.75 -7.15 -5.60
N ASP A 64 -14.77 -7.96 -5.97
CA ASP A 64 -15.00 -9.31 -6.44
C ASP A 64 -15.05 -10.36 -5.31
N HIS A 65 -14.82 -9.93 -4.08
CA HIS A 65 -14.72 -10.82 -2.92
C HIS A 65 -15.42 -10.21 -1.70
N ASN A 66 -16.62 -9.65 -1.92
CA ASN A 66 -17.30 -8.88 -0.88
C ASN A 66 -17.92 -9.75 0.23
N HIS A 67 -17.81 -11.06 0.14
CA HIS A 67 -18.28 -11.99 1.18
C HIS A 67 -17.17 -12.32 2.19
N LEU A 68 -15.96 -11.79 2.01
CA LEU A 68 -14.81 -11.97 2.89
C LEU A 68 -14.33 -10.62 3.38
N GLU A 69 -13.68 -10.61 4.53
CA GLU A 69 -13.11 -9.38 5.08
C GLU A 69 -11.75 -9.11 4.46
N GLY A 70 -11.61 -7.95 3.83
CA GLY A 70 -10.38 -7.56 3.16
C GLY A 70 -9.75 -6.31 3.73
N VAL A 71 -8.47 -6.14 3.39
CA VAL A 71 -7.72 -4.91 3.63
C VAL A 71 -7.09 -4.49 2.33
N GLN A 72 -7.28 -3.24 1.94
CA GLN A 72 -6.69 -2.69 0.74
C GLN A 72 -5.41 -1.92 1.07
N PHE A 73 -4.32 -2.22 0.35
CA PHE A 73 -3.12 -1.39 0.39
C PHE A 73 -3.23 -0.28 -0.65
N ARG A 74 -2.89 0.94 -0.26
CA ARG A 74 -2.89 2.09 -1.15
C ARG A 74 -1.70 3.00 -0.85
N ALA A 75 -1.41 3.88 -1.81
CA ALA A 75 -0.42 4.93 -1.63
C ALA A 75 0.97 4.38 -1.24
N ILE A 76 1.39 3.31 -1.90
CA ILE A 76 2.73 2.76 -1.71
C ILE A 76 3.67 3.59 -2.58
N ALA A 77 4.63 4.25 -1.94
CA ALA A 77 5.57 5.11 -2.65
C ALA A 77 6.90 5.16 -1.92
N VAL A 78 7.99 5.24 -2.70
CA VAL A 78 9.35 5.31 -2.18
C VAL A 78 10.05 6.50 -2.83
N ALA A 79 10.75 7.30 -2.03
CA ALA A 79 11.50 8.45 -2.52
C ALA A 79 12.48 8.02 -3.62
N PRO A 80 12.64 8.83 -4.70
CA PRO A 80 13.50 8.45 -5.83
C PRO A 80 14.93 8.08 -5.41
N SER A 81 15.47 8.73 -4.40
CA SER A 81 16.82 8.44 -3.90
C SER A 81 16.96 7.02 -3.33
N HIS A 82 15.86 6.38 -3.00
CA HIS A 82 15.84 5.07 -2.33
C HIS A 82 15.08 3.99 -3.12
N GLN A 83 14.73 4.26 -4.37
CA GLN A 83 14.07 3.27 -5.22
C GLN A 83 15.06 2.19 -5.66
N ARG A 84 14.54 0.99 -5.97
CA ARG A 84 15.31 -0.17 -6.41
C ARG A 84 16.30 -0.69 -5.35
N LYS A 85 16.03 -0.42 -4.09
CA LYS A 85 16.85 -0.88 -2.96
C LYS A 85 16.07 -1.76 -1.99
N GLY A 86 14.90 -2.24 -2.40
CA GLY A 86 14.11 -3.14 -1.59
C GLY A 86 13.23 -2.47 -0.55
N VAL A 87 13.10 -1.14 -0.56
CA VAL A 87 12.30 -0.42 0.43
C VAL A 87 10.83 -0.74 0.29
N ALA A 88 10.30 -0.79 -0.94
CA ALA A 88 8.88 -1.12 -1.15
C ALA A 88 8.56 -2.52 -0.65
N SER A 89 9.40 -3.51 -0.94
CA SER A 89 9.21 -4.87 -0.44
C SER A 89 9.27 -4.92 1.08
N ASN A 90 10.17 -4.17 1.68
CA ASN A 90 10.29 -4.07 3.13
C ASN A 90 8.99 -3.51 3.75
N LEU A 91 8.46 -2.43 3.18
CA LEU A 91 7.18 -1.86 3.59
C LEU A 91 6.04 -2.87 3.47
N ILE A 92 5.96 -3.55 2.33
CA ILE A 92 4.89 -4.52 2.06
C ILE A 92 4.94 -5.67 3.07
N GLN A 93 6.12 -6.23 3.33
CA GLN A 93 6.25 -7.35 4.25
C GLN A 93 5.90 -6.94 5.68
N HIS A 94 6.32 -5.77 6.13
CA HIS A 94 5.93 -5.25 7.43
C HIS A 94 4.42 -4.98 7.52
N ALA A 95 3.85 -4.44 6.44
CA ALA A 95 2.42 -4.15 6.39
C ALA A 95 1.58 -5.42 6.49
N ILE A 96 1.98 -6.48 5.78
CA ILE A 96 1.29 -7.76 5.86
C ILE A 96 1.26 -8.26 7.30
N LYS A 97 2.41 -8.23 7.96
CA LYS A 97 2.53 -8.72 9.34
C LYS A 97 1.69 -7.91 10.31
N ILE A 98 1.77 -6.58 10.22
CA ILE A 98 1.01 -5.69 11.11
C ILE A 98 -0.50 -5.85 10.90
N VAL A 99 -0.93 -5.94 9.65
CA VAL A 99 -2.33 -6.11 9.30
C VAL A 99 -2.86 -7.45 9.81
N GLU A 100 -2.09 -8.53 9.65
CA GLU A 100 -2.47 -9.83 10.19
C GLU A 100 -2.67 -9.78 11.71
N GLU A 101 -1.74 -9.16 12.40
CA GLU A 101 -1.75 -9.09 13.87
C GLU A 101 -2.88 -8.21 14.43
N LYS A 102 -3.17 -7.08 13.75
CA LYS A 102 -4.12 -6.10 14.27
C LYS A 102 -5.53 -6.25 13.76
N LEU A 103 -5.71 -6.68 12.51
CA LEU A 103 -7.00 -6.67 11.85
C LEU A 103 -7.53 -8.06 11.50
N HIS A 104 -6.66 -9.06 11.41
CA HIS A 104 -7.02 -10.45 11.08
C HIS A 104 -7.93 -10.57 9.85
N PRO A 105 -7.60 -9.95 8.71
CA PRO A 105 -8.45 -10.04 7.52
C PRO A 105 -8.30 -11.40 6.85
N ASP A 106 -9.24 -11.74 5.96
CA ASP A 106 -9.14 -12.95 5.16
C ASP A 106 -8.14 -12.80 4.01
N PHE A 107 -7.97 -11.58 3.53
CA PHE A 107 -7.06 -11.31 2.42
C PHE A 107 -6.65 -9.84 2.40
N ILE A 108 -5.55 -9.59 1.68
CA ILE A 108 -5.09 -8.23 1.35
C ILE A 108 -5.17 -8.08 -0.16
N TRP A 109 -5.58 -6.92 -0.62
CA TRP A 109 -5.70 -6.65 -2.04
C TRP A 109 -5.24 -5.24 -2.37
N LEU A 110 -4.95 -5.02 -3.64
CA LEU A 110 -4.55 -3.70 -4.13
C LEU A 110 -4.76 -3.61 -5.63
N ASN A 111 -4.78 -2.37 -6.12
CA ASN A 111 -4.72 -2.10 -7.55
C ASN A 111 -3.38 -1.44 -7.82
N ALA A 112 -2.65 -1.95 -8.79
CA ALA A 112 -1.33 -1.42 -9.11
C ALA A 112 -1.16 -1.26 -10.61
N ARG A 113 -0.29 -0.34 -11.01
CA ARG A 113 0.09 -0.21 -12.40
C ARG A 113 0.74 -1.51 -12.86
N ILE A 114 0.48 -1.91 -14.09
CA ILE A 114 0.94 -3.18 -14.60
C ILE A 114 2.48 -3.28 -14.57
N GLU A 115 3.18 -2.16 -14.65
CA GLU A 115 4.64 -2.12 -14.60
C GLU A 115 5.19 -2.56 -13.22
N ALA A 116 4.37 -2.57 -12.18
CA ALA A 116 4.76 -2.99 -10.84
C ALA A 116 4.45 -4.46 -10.54
N ASN A 117 4.03 -5.24 -11.54
CA ASN A 117 3.62 -6.64 -11.35
C ASN A 117 4.67 -7.47 -10.59
N SER A 118 5.94 -7.34 -10.97
CA SER A 118 6.98 -8.17 -10.35
C SER A 118 7.14 -7.89 -8.86
N LEU A 119 6.98 -6.63 -8.45
CA LEU A 119 7.05 -6.27 -7.03
C LEU A 119 5.99 -7.02 -6.22
N TYR A 120 4.75 -7.03 -6.69
CA TYR A 120 3.67 -7.66 -5.95
C TYR A 120 3.72 -9.17 -6.02
N GLN A 121 4.07 -9.73 -7.18
CA GLN A 121 4.23 -11.18 -7.32
C GLN A 121 5.33 -11.70 -6.40
N THR A 122 6.45 -10.99 -6.32
CA THR A 122 7.57 -11.36 -5.43
C THR A 122 7.14 -11.36 -3.97
N ASN A 123 6.17 -10.52 -3.60
CA ASN A 123 5.69 -10.41 -2.23
C ASN A 123 4.46 -11.28 -1.96
N GLY A 124 4.15 -12.25 -2.82
CA GLY A 124 3.13 -13.24 -2.55
C GLY A 124 1.74 -12.88 -3.04
N PHE A 125 1.59 -11.81 -3.80
CA PHE A 125 0.31 -11.44 -4.38
C PHE A 125 0.12 -12.10 -5.74
N LYS A 126 -1.11 -12.41 -6.06
CA LYS A 126 -1.48 -12.95 -7.38
C LYS A 126 -2.42 -11.97 -8.06
N SER A 127 -2.25 -11.80 -9.37
CA SER A 127 -3.17 -11.00 -10.15
C SER A 127 -4.52 -11.70 -10.26
N ILE A 128 -5.60 -10.93 -10.17
CA ILE A 128 -6.95 -11.43 -10.35
C ILE A 128 -7.71 -10.55 -11.34
N GLY A 129 -8.55 -11.18 -12.15
CA GLY A 129 -9.33 -10.47 -13.14
C GLY A 129 -8.50 -9.95 -14.30
N ALA A 130 -9.16 -9.28 -15.24
CA ALA A 130 -8.50 -8.67 -16.39
C ALA A 130 -7.88 -7.33 -15.99
N PRO A 131 -6.78 -6.92 -16.66
CA PRO A 131 -6.27 -5.58 -16.51
C PRO A 131 -7.34 -4.54 -16.88
N PHE A 132 -7.25 -3.36 -16.28
CA PHE A 132 -8.20 -2.28 -16.54
C PHE A 132 -7.48 -0.94 -16.66
N GLU A 133 -8.09 -0.02 -17.38
CA GLU A 133 -7.53 1.32 -17.57
C GLU A 133 -8.05 2.28 -16.52
N ILE A 134 -7.15 3.08 -15.95
CA ILE A 134 -7.53 4.26 -15.18
C ILE A 134 -7.17 5.46 -16.05
N GLU A 135 -8.19 6.24 -16.42
CA GLU A 135 -8.01 7.39 -17.31
C GLU A 135 -6.91 8.30 -16.78
N SER A 136 -6.01 8.71 -17.67
CA SER A 136 -4.86 9.57 -17.38
C SER A 136 -3.74 8.93 -16.57
N ILE A 137 -3.91 7.69 -16.10
CA ILE A 137 -2.89 7.03 -15.29
C ILE A 137 -2.30 5.82 -15.98
N GLY A 138 -3.12 5.00 -16.65
CA GLY A 138 -2.64 3.86 -17.41
C GLY A 138 -3.27 2.54 -17.01
N THR A 139 -2.68 1.46 -17.50
CA THR A 139 -3.18 0.11 -17.27
C THR A 139 -2.86 -0.36 -15.86
N HIS A 140 -3.87 -0.87 -15.18
CA HIS A 140 -3.78 -1.37 -13.81
C HIS A 140 -4.17 -2.84 -13.75
N GLN A 141 -3.70 -3.50 -12.71
CA GLN A 141 -4.01 -4.88 -12.40
C GLN A 141 -4.40 -4.97 -10.93
N ARG A 142 -5.42 -5.77 -10.65
CA ARG A 142 -5.77 -6.08 -9.27
C ARG A 142 -4.96 -7.25 -8.78
N PHE A 143 -4.45 -7.16 -7.56
CA PHE A 143 -3.67 -8.20 -6.90
C PHE A 143 -4.32 -8.58 -5.60
N LEU A 144 -4.23 -9.85 -5.25
CA LEU A 144 -4.80 -10.37 -4.02
C LEU A 144 -3.84 -11.36 -3.37
N LYS A 145 -3.73 -11.26 -2.04
CA LYS A 145 -2.97 -12.21 -1.23
C LYS A 145 -3.90 -12.77 -0.17
N PRO A 146 -4.32 -14.04 -0.28
CA PRO A 146 -5.06 -14.68 0.80
C PRO A 146 -4.16 -14.80 2.02
N LEU A 147 -4.73 -14.57 3.20
CA LEU A 147 -4.02 -14.76 4.45
C LEU A 147 -4.51 -16.08 5.05
N ASN A 148 -3.57 -16.92 5.42
CA ASN A 148 -3.90 -18.19 6.00
C ASN A 148 -4.08 -18.02 7.50
N ASN A 149 -5.33 -17.94 7.93
CA ASN A 149 -5.69 -17.85 9.34
C ASN A 149 -5.95 -19.23 9.96
N ASP A 150 -5.71 -20.29 9.22
CA ASP A 150 -5.86 -21.64 9.72
C ASP A 150 -4.68 -22.00 10.59
N THR A 151 -4.96 -22.42 11.75
CA THR A 151 -3.95 -22.92 12.68
C THR A 151 -4.23 -24.35 13.05
#